data_5e68953d8fb314cf09fa5aebd0f8a0e8
#
_entry.id   5e68953d8fb314cf09fa5aebd0f8a0e8
#
_cell.length_a   1.000
_cell.length_b   1.000
_cell.length_c   1.000
_cell.angle_alpha   90.00
_cell.angle_beta   90.00
_cell.angle_gamma   90.00
#
_symmetry.space_group_name_H-M   'P 1'
#
loop_
_entity.id
_entity.type
_entity.pdbx_description
1 polymer ?
#
loop_
_entity_poly.entity_id
_entity_poly.type
_entity_poly.pdbx_seq_one_letter_code
_entity_poly.pdbx_strand_id
1 'polypeptide(L)' 'MVLIFGKDTCPYTQRARDHYEAGKVPVEYVNVKRNAGDLARMLTYSKGARRVPVIVDDGKVTIGFGGT' A
#
# COMPACT_ATOMS: atom_id res chain seq x y z
N MET A 1 -1.91 -10.13 -8.60
CA MET A 1 -1.33 -9.87 -7.27
C MET A 1 -1.53 -8.42 -6.90
N VAL A 2 -1.81 -8.16 -5.64
CA VAL A 2 -1.98 -6.80 -5.13
C VAL A 2 -0.69 -6.35 -4.45
N LEU A 3 -0.25 -5.13 -4.76
CA LEU A 3 0.92 -4.53 -4.14
C LEU A 3 0.43 -3.44 -3.19
N ILE A 4 0.83 -3.52 -1.91
CA ILE A 4 0.45 -2.53 -0.91
C ILE A 4 1.71 -1.87 -0.36
N PHE A 5 1.83 -0.57 -0.58
CA PHE A 5 2.86 0.25 0.05
C PHE A 5 2.26 0.89 1.30
N GLY A 6 2.93 0.73 2.42
CA GLY A 6 2.41 1.26 3.66
C GLY A 6 3.45 1.30 4.76
N LYS A 7 2.99 1.46 5.99
CA LYS A 7 3.85 1.41 7.18
C LYS A 7 3.17 0.59 8.26
N ASP A 8 3.98 -0.08 9.09
CA ASP A 8 3.45 -1.01 10.09
C ASP A 8 2.59 -0.33 11.15
N THR A 9 2.84 0.95 11.42
CA THR A 9 2.12 1.70 12.44
C THR A 9 0.83 2.35 11.94
N CYS A 10 0.53 2.23 10.66
CA CYS A 10 -0.69 2.82 10.09
C CYS A 10 -1.85 1.84 10.16
N PRO A 11 -2.91 2.15 10.93
CA PRO A 11 -4.05 1.23 11.03
C PRO A 11 -4.75 1.00 9.69
N TYR A 12 -4.74 1.98 8.81
CA TYR A 12 -5.36 1.83 7.48
C TYR A 12 -4.54 0.89 6.59
N THR A 13 -3.22 0.90 6.72
CA THR A 13 -2.35 -0.09 6.05
C THR A 13 -2.70 -1.50 6.50
N GLN A 14 -2.85 -1.71 7.80
CA GLN A 14 -3.21 -3.03 8.34
C GLN A 14 -4.59 -3.46 7.87
N ARG A 15 -5.55 -2.54 7.85
CA ARG A 15 -6.91 -2.85 7.36
C ARG A 15 -6.90 -3.26 5.90
N ALA A 16 -6.11 -2.60 5.07
CA ALA A 16 -5.99 -2.95 3.66
C ALA A 16 -5.41 -4.36 3.51
N ARG A 17 -4.35 -4.67 4.26
CA ARG A 17 -3.74 -5.99 4.23
C ARG A 17 -4.73 -7.06 4.67
N ASP A 18 -5.45 -6.81 5.75
CA ASP A 18 -6.44 -7.76 6.28
C ASP A 18 -7.58 -7.99 5.28
N HIS A 19 -8.02 -6.94 4.62
CA HIS A 19 -9.10 -7.03 3.62
C HIS A 19 -8.73 -7.98 2.49
N TYR A 20 -7.54 -7.84 1.93
CA TYR A 20 -7.13 -8.70 0.82
C TYR A 20 -6.79 -10.11 1.30
N GLU A 21 -6.24 -10.26 2.50
CA GLU A 21 -5.96 -11.56 3.07
C GLU A 21 -7.26 -12.34 3.32
N ALA A 22 -8.28 -11.68 3.84
CA ALA A 22 -9.59 -12.31 4.06
C ALA A 22 -10.21 -12.79 2.75
N GLY A 23 -9.98 -12.07 1.66
CA GLY A 23 -10.44 -12.47 0.33
C GLY A 23 -9.52 -13.47 -0.36
N LYS A 24 -8.47 -13.93 0.31
CA LYS A 24 -7.46 -14.86 -0.23
C LYS A 24 -6.79 -14.34 -1.49
N VAL A 25 -6.60 -13.03 -1.57
CA VAL A 25 -5.91 -12.37 -2.67
C VAL A 25 -4.43 -12.30 -2.33
N PRO A 26 -3.53 -12.78 -3.20
CA PRO A 26 -2.10 -12.65 -2.96
C PRO A 26 -1.68 -11.17 -2.85
N VAL A 27 -0.93 -10.84 -1.81
CA VAL A 27 -0.48 -9.47 -1.54
C VAL A 27 1.01 -9.45 -1.34
N GLU A 28 1.67 -8.50 -2.01
CA GLU A 28 3.03 -8.12 -1.65
C GLU A 28 2.97 -6.83 -0.85
N TYR A 29 3.38 -6.88 0.41
CA TYR A 29 3.43 -5.71 1.28
C TYR A 29 4.82 -5.10 1.28
N VAL A 30 4.90 -3.79 1.07
CA VAL A 30 6.16 -3.05 1.08
C VAL A 30 6.08 -1.98 2.16
N ASN A 31 6.94 -2.09 3.17
CA ASN A 31 7.03 -1.09 4.24
C ASN A 31 7.95 0.03 3.78
N VAL A 32 7.37 1.18 3.46
CA VAL A 32 8.12 2.31 2.89
C VAL A 32 8.96 3.05 3.93
N LYS A 33 8.83 2.70 5.20
CA LYS A 33 9.66 3.27 6.26
C LYS A 33 11.00 2.55 6.41
N ARG A 34 11.17 1.40 5.75
CA ARG A 34 12.39 0.59 5.88
C ARG A 34 13.56 1.15 5.08
N ASN A 35 13.28 1.69 3.90
CA ASN A 35 14.33 2.29 3.09
C ASN A 35 13.77 3.31 2.11
N ALA A 36 14.62 4.22 1.65
CA ALA A 36 14.23 5.29 0.75
C ALA A 36 13.85 4.78 -0.65
N GLY A 37 14.42 3.66 -1.07
CA GLY A 37 14.09 3.07 -2.37
C GLY A 37 12.63 2.61 -2.45
N ASP A 38 12.11 2.03 -1.36
CA ASP A 38 10.73 1.59 -1.31
C ASP A 38 9.78 2.77 -1.30
N LEU A 39 10.13 3.85 -0.59
CA LEU A 39 9.34 5.08 -0.62
C LEU A 39 9.32 5.66 -2.03
N ALA A 40 10.45 5.67 -2.71
CA ALA A 40 10.53 6.17 -4.09
C ALA A 40 9.65 5.36 -5.04
N ARG A 41 9.61 4.03 -4.87
CA ARG A 41 8.71 3.18 -5.65
C ARG A 41 7.25 3.56 -5.43
N MET A 42 6.86 3.76 -4.17
CA MET A 42 5.50 4.19 -3.84
C MET A 42 5.16 5.51 -4.52
N LEU A 43 6.07 6.48 -4.45
CA LEU A 43 5.83 7.80 -5.03
C LEU A 43 5.68 7.77 -6.54
N THR A 44 6.32 6.81 -7.21
CA THR A 44 6.13 6.59 -8.63
C THR A 44 4.67 6.25 -8.95
N TYR A 45 4.06 5.38 -8.16
CA TYR A 45 2.65 5.01 -8.36
C TYR A 45 1.70 6.12 -7.91
N SER A 46 2.00 6.77 -6.80
CA SER A 46 1.12 7.78 -6.21
C SER A 46 1.29 9.16 -6.81
N LYS A 47 2.23 9.32 -7.77
CA LYS A 47 2.55 10.60 -8.41
C LYS A 47 2.96 11.66 -7.38
N GLY A 48 3.79 11.25 -6.44
CA GLY A 48 4.35 12.14 -5.42
C GLY A 48 3.54 12.27 -4.14
N ALA A 49 2.37 11.64 -4.05
CA ALA A 49 1.57 11.70 -2.83
C ALA A 49 2.18 10.80 -1.75
N ARG A 50 2.44 11.37 -0.58
CA ARG A 50 3.07 10.66 0.56
C ARG A 50 2.05 10.07 1.51
N ARG A 51 0.92 9.62 0.99
CA ARG A 51 -0.15 9.03 1.80
C ARG A 51 -0.06 7.51 1.74
N VAL A 52 -0.29 6.86 2.86
CA VAL A 52 -0.33 5.41 2.94
C VAL A 52 -1.70 4.96 3.44
N PRO A 53 -2.16 3.79 3.03
CA PRO A 53 -1.54 2.90 2.08
C PRO A 53 -1.73 3.34 0.61
N VAL A 54 -0.80 2.95 -0.25
CA VAL A 54 -0.98 3.03 -1.70
C VAL A 54 -1.13 1.60 -2.21
N ILE A 55 -2.23 1.33 -2.87
CA ILE A 55 -2.59 -0.01 -3.30
C ILE A 55 -2.56 -0.07 -4.82
N VAL A 56 -1.80 -1.02 -5.35
CA VAL A 56 -1.74 -1.27 -6.80
C VAL A 56 -2.36 -2.63 -7.06
N ASP A 57 -3.51 -2.63 -7.68
CA ASP A 57 -4.28 -3.84 -7.98
C ASP A 57 -4.43 -3.96 -9.49
N ASP A 58 -3.67 -4.87 -10.09
CA ASP A 58 -3.68 -5.13 -11.52
C ASP A 58 -3.54 -3.83 -12.34
N GLY A 59 -2.58 -3.00 -11.93
CA GLY A 59 -2.29 -1.73 -12.58
C GLY A 59 -3.15 -0.56 -12.13
N LYS A 60 -4.20 -0.82 -11.36
CA LYS A 60 -5.04 0.25 -10.82
C LYS A 60 -4.49 0.73 -9.49
N VAL A 61 -4.22 2.03 -9.39
CA VAL A 61 -3.66 2.64 -8.19
C VAL A 61 -4.75 3.30 -7.38
N THR A 62 -4.78 2.96 -6.07
CA THR A 62 -5.68 3.60 -5.11
C THR A 62 -4.83 4.16 -3.98
N ILE A 63 -5.08 5.41 -3.60
CA ILE A 63 -4.38 6.07 -2.49
C ILE A 63 -5.33 6.13 -1.30
N GLY A 64 -4.90 5.51 -0.21
CA GLY A 64 -5.72 5.42 0.99
C GLY A 64 -6.59 4.16 1.01
N PHE A 65 -7.20 3.90 2.16
CA PHE A 65 -8.11 2.77 2.34
C PHE A 65 -9.04 3.07 3.51
N GLY A 66 -10.35 2.94 3.26
CA GLY A 66 -11.34 3.06 4.33
C GLY A 66 -11.44 4.43 4.98
N GLY A 67 -11.12 5.50 4.26
CA GLY A 67 -11.29 6.86 4.76
C GLY A 67 -10.02 7.65 5.01
N THR A 68 -8.86 7.12 4.58
CA THR A 68 -7.62 7.91 4.65
C THR A 68 -7.41 8.76 3.43
#